data_8015571704baae643ed3dc2386a0254e
#
_entry.id   8015571704baae643ed3dc2386a0254e
#
_cell.length_a   1.000
_cell.length_b   1.000
_cell.length_c   1.000
_cell.angle_alpha   90.00
_cell.angle_beta   90.00
_cell.angle_gamma   90.00
#
_symmetry.space_group_name_H-M   'P 1'
#
loop_
_entity.id
_entity.type
_entity.pdbx_description
1 polymer ?
#
loop_
_entity_poly.entity_id
_entity_poly.type
_entity_poly.pdbx_seq_one_letter_code
_entity_poly.pdbx_strand_id
1 'polypeptide(L)'
;MTKPLELPVIIFISYLVLLAAGIQEGRYVKHEASYDQPISDKIINKIIETGDGDVFHCIDINLQPALSHPLLKGHIIQMEPTSYPSELKIKSSSDTIATEAHLPTIACPKGTIPLLQNSKADLKTQFSFDPIGNTHHRGGERAGCTTYDEIYGTQVAINVYEPKVRGQNDLSASWALMVNGPTGNYEGIGAGSIVWPNYHGDNFARFHIYWQVNTVNMPCFDHMCPGFVQVSKSVGIGGRIEPVSTYNGDQYEITVTISKDPKTGNWWLAYGRDKKPLGYWPPSIFTYMNEKASACFWGGQVHGPTVQLHLPELGSGHWAATGPGKAAYVRSIKVINKDSQYFIPGTHNTFSGSTRPFCYDAGDIRFNDDGARLLYGGPGNCTK
;
A
#
# COMPACT_ATOMS: atom_id res chain seq x y z
N MET A 1 -44.53 -12.11 -74.87
CA MET A 1 -44.55 -10.66 -74.70
C MET A 1 -45.26 -10.36 -73.37
N THR A 2 -44.49 -10.30 -72.33
CA THR A 2 -44.99 -10.00 -70.95
C THR A 2 -44.19 -8.78 -70.42
N LYS A 3 -44.88 -7.73 -70.13
CA LYS A 3 -44.37 -6.48 -69.56
C LYS A 3 -43.95 -6.69 -68.13
N PRO A 4 -42.86 -6.12 -67.65
CA PRO A 4 -42.53 -6.12 -66.21
C PRO A 4 -43.39 -5.11 -65.45
N LEU A 5 -43.79 -5.54 -64.26
CA LEU A 5 -44.53 -4.76 -63.26
C LEU A 5 -43.57 -3.83 -62.52
N GLU A 6 -43.81 -2.54 -62.61
CA GLU A 6 -43.09 -1.56 -61.77
C GLU A 6 -43.74 -1.51 -60.37
N LEU A 7 -42.95 -1.78 -59.32
CA LEU A 7 -43.34 -1.51 -57.92
C LEU A 7 -42.94 -0.07 -57.53
N PRO A 8 -43.84 0.67 -56.89
CA PRO A 8 -43.50 1.99 -56.37
C PRO A 8 -42.66 1.90 -55.11
N VAL A 9 -41.56 2.63 -55.11
CA VAL A 9 -40.70 2.85 -53.92
C VAL A 9 -41.47 3.77 -52.96
N ILE A 10 -41.92 3.17 -51.83
CA ILE A 10 -42.50 3.93 -50.72
C ILE A 10 -41.32 4.43 -49.85
N ILE A 11 -41.08 5.74 -49.92
CA ILE A 11 -40.14 6.43 -49.05
C ILE A 11 -40.81 6.62 -47.68
N PHE A 12 -40.42 5.81 -46.69
CA PHE A 12 -40.76 6.04 -45.30
C PHE A 12 -39.87 7.16 -44.75
N ILE A 13 -40.40 8.35 -44.64
CA ILE A 13 -39.82 9.44 -43.87
C ILE A 13 -40.17 9.18 -42.40
N SER A 14 -39.25 8.58 -41.67
CA SER A 14 -39.35 8.45 -40.23
C SER A 14 -39.03 9.79 -39.59
N TYR A 15 -40.01 10.44 -39.04
CA TYR A 15 -39.83 11.58 -38.15
C TYR A 15 -39.18 11.11 -36.87
N LEU A 16 -37.89 11.40 -36.72
CA LEU A 16 -37.17 11.25 -35.44
C LEU A 16 -37.56 12.45 -34.58
N VAL A 17 -38.49 12.22 -33.66
CA VAL A 17 -38.78 13.16 -32.58
C VAL A 17 -37.62 13.05 -31.61
N LEU A 18 -36.69 14.00 -31.65
CA LEU A 18 -35.66 14.21 -30.63
C LEU A 18 -36.35 14.72 -29.36
N LEU A 19 -36.68 13.79 -28.47
CA LEU A 19 -36.88 14.08 -27.06
C LEU A 19 -35.51 14.49 -26.49
N ALA A 20 -35.28 15.78 -26.35
CA ALA A 20 -34.22 16.36 -25.56
C ALA A 20 -34.52 16.06 -24.08
N ALA A 21 -34.24 14.83 -23.65
CA ALA A 21 -34.05 14.53 -22.27
C ALA A 21 -32.75 15.25 -21.87
N GLY A 22 -32.85 16.31 -21.08
CA GLY A 22 -31.72 17.03 -20.52
C GLY A 22 -30.85 16.09 -19.71
N ILE A 23 -29.83 15.56 -20.34
CA ILE A 23 -28.70 15.01 -19.64
C ILE A 23 -28.00 16.21 -19.01
N GLN A 24 -28.34 16.45 -17.76
CA GLN A 24 -27.58 17.36 -16.91
C GLN A 24 -26.17 16.73 -16.82
N GLU A 25 -25.26 17.21 -17.67
CA GLU A 25 -23.82 16.95 -17.48
C GLU A 25 -23.50 17.39 -16.07
N GLY A 26 -23.37 16.40 -15.18
CA GLY A 26 -22.79 16.62 -13.89
C GLY A 26 -21.42 17.24 -14.13
N ARG A 27 -21.30 18.55 -13.93
CA ARG A 27 -20.00 19.21 -13.82
C ARG A 27 -19.25 18.47 -12.76
N TYR A 28 -18.36 17.55 -13.19
CA TYR A 28 -17.26 17.12 -12.37
C TYR A 28 -16.46 18.37 -12.04
N VAL A 29 -16.70 18.91 -10.86
CA VAL A 29 -15.81 19.88 -10.26
C VAL A 29 -14.52 19.10 -10.03
N LYS A 30 -13.55 19.26 -10.94
CA LYS A 30 -12.16 18.91 -10.68
C LYS A 30 -11.76 19.75 -9.47
N HIS A 31 -11.95 19.20 -8.28
CA HIS A 31 -11.19 19.65 -7.13
C HIS A 31 -9.75 19.23 -7.40
N GLU A 32 -9.00 20.08 -8.06
CA GLU A 32 -7.55 20.11 -7.90
C GLU A 32 -7.31 20.49 -6.44
N ALA A 33 -7.39 19.50 -5.58
CA ALA A 33 -6.85 19.61 -4.25
C ALA A 33 -5.34 19.78 -4.45
N SER A 34 -4.87 20.99 -4.30
CA SER A 34 -3.45 21.31 -4.19
C SER A 34 -2.96 20.66 -2.89
N TYR A 35 -2.44 19.43 -2.98
CA TYR A 35 -1.97 18.64 -1.86
C TYR A 35 -0.62 19.10 -1.32
N ASP A 36 -0.07 20.16 -1.87
CA ASP A 36 1.28 20.66 -1.58
C ASP A 36 1.23 22.03 -0.87
N GLN A 37 0.33 22.17 0.12
CA GLN A 37 0.44 23.33 1.01
C GLN A 37 1.52 23.03 2.05
N PRO A 38 2.60 23.80 2.09
CA PRO A 38 3.58 23.66 3.16
C PRO A 38 2.88 23.84 4.51
N ILE A 39 3.21 22.94 5.45
CA ILE A 39 2.68 23.02 6.82
C ILE A 39 2.98 24.44 7.32
N SER A 40 1.95 25.20 7.68
CA SER A 40 2.13 26.54 8.18
C SER A 40 2.97 26.50 9.47
N ASP A 41 4.03 27.28 9.58
CA ASP A 41 4.89 27.36 10.76
C ASP A 41 4.11 27.60 12.06
N LYS A 42 2.91 28.18 11.95
CA LYS A 42 2.01 28.45 13.09
C LYS A 42 1.41 27.20 13.73
N ILE A 43 1.44 26.04 13.05
CA ILE A 43 0.90 24.77 13.59
C ILE A 43 2.00 23.83 14.07
N ILE A 44 3.28 24.18 13.90
CA ILE A 44 4.41 23.37 14.32
C ILE A 44 4.72 23.64 15.79
N ASN A 45 4.53 22.64 16.64
CA ASN A 45 4.80 22.75 18.07
C ASN A 45 6.28 22.45 18.42
N LYS A 46 6.93 21.58 17.64
CA LYS A 46 8.32 21.19 17.83
C LYS A 46 8.88 20.63 16.52
N ILE A 47 10.15 20.89 16.27
CA ILE A 47 10.91 20.28 15.18
C ILE A 47 11.88 19.27 15.80
N ILE A 48 11.99 18.08 15.21
CA ILE A 48 12.91 17.03 15.65
C ILE A 48 13.70 16.57 14.43
N GLU A 49 15.01 16.69 14.51
CA GLU A 49 15.96 16.17 13.54
C GLU A 49 16.50 14.83 14.06
N THR A 50 16.51 13.81 13.21
CA THR A 50 17.05 12.47 13.52
C THR A 50 18.51 12.39 13.13
N GLY A 51 19.22 11.38 13.61
CA GLY A 51 20.66 11.20 13.35
C GLY A 51 21.00 10.93 11.87
N ASP A 52 20.04 10.52 11.08
CA ASP A 52 20.14 10.30 9.62
C ASP A 52 19.70 11.52 8.77
N GLY A 53 19.38 12.64 9.45
CA GLY A 53 19.05 13.91 8.82
C GLY A 53 17.58 14.09 8.44
N ASP A 54 16.69 13.16 8.83
CA ASP A 54 15.26 13.36 8.68
C ASP A 54 14.75 14.44 9.64
N VAL A 55 13.88 15.32 9.15
CA VAL A 55 13.27 16.38 9.93
C VAL A 55 11.77 16.11 10.11
N PHE A 56 11.33 15.97 11.36
CA PHE A 56 9.92 15.76 11.72
C PHE A 56 9.33 17.00 12.39
N HIS A 57 8.20 17.45 11.88
CA HIS A 57 7.38 18.48 12.50
C HIS A 57 6.32 17.85 13.39
N CYS A 58 6.38 18.11 14.69
CA CYS A 58 5.32 17.74 15.61
C CYS A 58 4.19 18.76 15.51
N ILE A 59 3.05 18.32 14.98
CA ILE A 59 1.87 19.18 14.81
C ILE A 59 0.73 18.71 15.74
N ASP A 60 -0.19 19.60 16.05
CA ASP A 60 -1.40 19.24 16.82
C ASP A 60 -2.16 18.13 16.09
N ILE A 61 -2.52 17.08 16.80
CA ILE A 61 -3.22 15.91 16.25
C ILE A 61 -4.55 16.28 15.58
N ASN A 62 -5.23 17.35 16.03
CA ASN A 62 -6.46 17.84 15.44
C ASN A 62 -6.27 18.67 14.18
N LEU A 63 -5.02 19.02 13.85
CA LEU A 63 -4.67 19.79 12.65
C LEU A 63 -3.96 18.93 11.59
N GLN A 64 -3.96 17.61 11.76
CA GLN A 64 -3.34 16.69 10.82
C GLN A 64 -4.02 16.71 9.43
N PRO A 65 -3.27 16.49 8.35
CA PRO A 65 -3.79 16.53 6.97
C PRO A 65 -5.02 15.64 6.74
N ALA A 66 -5.08 14.48 7.41
CA ALA A 66 -6.20 13.55 7.31
C ALA A 66 -7.57 14.19 7.50
N LEU A 67 -7.69 15.13 8.45
CA LEU A 67 -8.94 15.77 8.83
C LEU A 67 -9.43 16.84 7.83
N SER A 68 -8.64 17.18 6.83
CA SER A 68 -9.08 18.02 5.72
C SER A 68 -9.89 17.25 4.68
N HIS A 69 -9.98 15.91 4.77
CA HIS A 69 -10.81 15.10 3.89
C HIS A 69 -12.31 15.47 4.05
N PRO A 70 -13.05 15.76 2.97
CA PRO A 70 -14.44 16.20 3.07
C PRO A 70 -15.36 15.26 3.86
N LEU A 71 -15.14 13.95 3.74
CA LEU A 71 -15.90 12.92 4.45
C LEU A 71 -15.49 12.75 5.92
N LEU A 72 -14.43 13.45 6.37
CA LEU A 72 -13.96 13.44 7.76
C LEU A 72 -14.26 14.74 8.51
N LYS A 73 -15.12 15.58 7.94
CA LYS A 73 -15.56 16.80 8.63
C LYS A 73 -16.27 16.47 9.94
N GLY A 74 -15.70 16.93 11.05
CA GLY A 74 -16.22 16.63 12.39
C GLY A 74 -15.87 15.23 12.92
N HIS A 75 -14.93 14.54 12.26
CA HIS A 75 -14.46 13.24 12.71
C HIS A 75 -13.82 13.33 14.10
N ILE A 76 -14.25 12.46 15.01
CA ILE A 76 -13.67 12.34 16.36
C ILE A 76 -12.55 11.32 16.29
N ILE A 77 -11.32 11.75 16.60
CA ILE A 77 -10.15 10.89 16.56
C ILE A 77 -10.28 9.76 17.59
N GLN A 78 -10.21 8.52 17.12
CA GLN A 78 -10.13 7.34 17.97
C GLN A 78 -8.65 7.10 18.32
N MET A 79 -8.29 7.14 19.59
CA MET A 79 -6.88 7.06 20.01
C MET A 79 -6.35 5.63 20.06
N GLU A 80 -7.23 4.62 20.21
CA GLU A 80 -6.90 3.21 20.28
C GLU A 80 -8.00 2.37 19.63
N PRO A 81 -7.70 1.18 19.06
CA PRO A 81 -8.72 0.26 18.58
C PRO A 81 -9.60 -0.23 19.74
N THR A 82 -10.88 -0.52 19.47
CA THR A 82 -11.80 -0.99 20.51
C THR A 82 -11.49 -2.42 20.95
N SER A 83 -10.80 -3.18 20.12
CA SER A 83 -10.28 -4.52 20.41
C SER A 83 -9.14 -4.87 19.47
N TYR A 84 -8.29 -5.79 19.89
CA TYR A 84 -7.24 -6.38 19.07
C TYR A 84 -7.66 -7.77 18.60
N PRO A 85 -7.18 -8.20 17.40
CA PRO A 85 -7.43 -9.56 16.94
C PRO A 85 -6.89 -10.60 17.94
N SER A 86 -7.67 -11.65 18.16
CA SER A 86 -7.29 -12.72 19.07
C SER A 86 -6.19 -13.60 18.46
N GLU A 87 -5.16 -13.87 19.25
CA GLU A 87 -4.02 -14.69 18.82
C GLU A 87 -4.46 -16.13 18.54
N LEU A 88 -3.87 -16.71 17.48
CA LEU A 88 -3.89 -18.13 17.30
C LEU A 88 -3.12 -18.78 18.48
N LYS A 89 -3.71 -19.78 19.14
CA LYS A 89 -3.01 -20.59 20.15
C LYS A 89 -1.98 -21.48 19.46
N ILE A 90 -0.81 -20.91 19.14
CA ILE A 90 0.25 -21.60 18.42
C ILE A 90 1.37 -21.90 19.40
N LYS A 91 1.91 -23.12 19.34
CA LYS A 91 3.19 -23.45 19.97
C LYS A 91 4.28 -22.76 19.15
N SER A 92 5.08 -21.90 19.80
CA SER A 92 6.21 -21.23 19.14
C SER A 92 7.11 -22.28 18.47
N SER A 93 7.21 -22.21 17.13
CA SER A 93 8.21 -22.96 16.40
C SER A 93 9.60 -22.35 16.68
N SER A 94 10.61 -23.17 16.77
CA SER A 94 12.00 -22.79 17.04
C SER A 94 12.74 -22.23 15.81
N ASP A 95 12.03 -21.70 14.83
CA ASP A 95 12.66 -21.04 13.69
C ASP A 95 13.42 -19.81 14.18
N THR A 96 14.66 -19.65 13.74
CA THR A 96 15.51 -18.51 14.09
C THR A 96 14.78 -17.22 13.75
N ILE A 97 14.33 -16.52 14.79
CA ILE A 97 13.58 -15.27 14.61
C ILE A 97 14.57 -14.21 14.14
N ALA A 98 14.40 -13.70 12.93
CA ALA A 98 15.18 -12.55 12.46
C ALA A 98 15.02 -11.36 13.41
N THR A 99 16.05 -10.53 13.51
CA THR A 99 16.03 -9.35 14.36
C THR A 99 15.04 -8.33 13.83
N GLU A 100 14.25 -7.74 14.71
CA GLU A 100 13.33 -6.67 14.34
C GLU A 100 14.10 -5.39 14.00
N ALA A 101 13.83 -4.83 12.82
CA ALA A 101 14.31 -3.51 12.45
C ALA A 101 13.38 -2.44 13.05
N HIS A 102 13.92 -1.25 13.29
CA HIS A 102 13.22 -0.20 14.00
C HIS A 102 13.06 1.06 13.15
N LEU A 103 12.00 1.80 13.44
CA LEU A 103 11.84 3.18 13.00
C LEU A 103 12.47 4.11 14.04
N PRO A 104 12.95 5.30 13.63
CA PRO A 104 13.43 6.29 14.58
C PRO A 104 12.33 6.67 15.57
N THR A 105 12.69 6.72 16.85
CA THR A 105 11.77 7.16 17.90
C THR A 105 11.69 8.68 17.91
N ILE A 106 10.53 9.22 17.55
CA ILE A 106 10.27 10.64 17.52
C ILE A 106 9.61 11.07 18.83
N ALA A 107 10.25 11.94 19.60
CA ALA A 107 9.73 12.38 20.89
C ALA A 107 8.83 13.63 20.76
N CYS A 108 7.70 13.52 20.08
CA CYS A 108 6.72 14.59 19.98
C CYS A 108 5.98 14.84 21.33
N PRO A 109 5.62 16.08 21.65
CA PRO A 109 4.81 16.41 22.82
C PRO A 109 3.46 15.69 22.84
N LYS A 110 2.84 15.61 24.02
CA LYS A 110 1.48 15.06 24.15
C LYS A 110 0.48 15.88 23.32
N GLY A 111 -0.40 15.21 22.61
CA GLY A 111 -1.42 15.85 21.75
C GLY A 111 -0.88 16.24 20.36
N THR A 112 0.35 15.84 20.02
CA THR A 112 0.92 16.09 18.70
C THR A 112 1.37 14.80 18.04
N ILE A 113 1.51 14.82 16.70
CA ILE A 113 2.00 13.72 15.88
C ILE A 113 3.19 14.18 15.02
N PRO A 114 4.17 13.30 14.73
CA PRO A 114 5.25 13.62 13.83
C PRO A 114 4.83 13.51 12.36
N LEU A 115 5.09 14.55 11.59
CA LEU A 115 5.02 14.54 10.13
C LEU A 115 6.41 14.76 9.57
N LEU A 116 6.85 13.87 8.68
CA LEU A 116 8.13 14.02 7.97
C LEU A 116 8.06 15.24 7.05
N GLN A 117 9.04 16.12 7.16
CA GLN A 117 9.19 17.23 6.24
C GLN A 117 9.72 16.70 4.91
N ASN A 118 8.86 16.58 3.93
CA ASN A 118 9.26 16.20 2.56
C ASN A 118 9.84 17.44 1.85
N SER A 119 11.12 17.37 1.51
CA SER A 119 11.83 18.53 0.98
C SER A 119 11.92 18.59 -0.55
N LYS A 120 11.55 17.57 -1.33
CA LYS A 120 12.06 17.49 -2.72
C LYS A 120 11.14 16.94 -3.82
N ALA A 121 9.94 16.48 -3.56
CA ALA A 121 9.18 15.81 -4.61
C ALA A 121 8.11 16.68 -5.25
N ASP A 122 8.34 17.06 -6.48
CA ASP A 122 7.30 17.52 -7.41
C ASP A 122 6.52 16.28 -7.88
N LEU A 123 5.55 15.82 -7.05
CA LEU A 123 4.81 14.55 -7.24
C LEU A 123 3.72 14.62 -8.32
N LYS A 124 3.86 15.50 -9.30
CA LYS A 124 3.00 15.53 -10.50
C LYS A 124 3.10 14.28 -11.37
N THR A 125 3.87 13.27 -10.94
CA THR A 125 3.97 12.00 -11.64
C THR A 125 2.73 11.17 -11.34
N GLN A 126 1.87 11.00 -12.32
CA GLN A 126 0.70 10.13 -12.26
C GLN A 126 1.16 8.67 -12.08
N PHE A 127 1.06 8.14 -10.88
CA PHE A 127 1.17 6.71 -10.64
C PHE A 127 -0.17 6.07 -11.00
N SER A 128 -0.17 5.20 -11.99
CA SER A 128 -1.27 4.26 -12.19
C SER A 128 -0.88 2.94 -11.55
N PHE A 129 -1.51 2.63 -10.44
CA PHE A 129 -1.18 1.45 -9.65
C PHE A 129 -2.30 0.42 -9.78
N ASP A 130 -2.00 -0.79 -10.25
CA ASP A 130 -2.89 -1.94 -10.23
C ASP A 130 -2.37 -2.95 -9.19
N PRO A 131 -2.91 -2.97 -7.96
CA PRO A 131 -2.41 -3.80 -6.88
C PRO A 131 -2.62 -5.31 -7.09
N ILE A 132 -3.56 -5.69 -7.96
CA ILE A 132 -3.85 -7.11 -8.25
C ILE A 132 -3.61 -7.45 -9.73
N GLY A 133 -3.21 -6.50 -10.55
CA GLY A 133 -3.23 -6.51 -12.00
C GLY A 133 -2.94 -7.83 -12.68
N ASN A 134 -3.93 -8.34 -13.39
CA ASN A 134 -3.79 -9.34 -14.45
C ASN A 134 -3.50 -8.69 -15.81
N THR A 135 -3.31 -7.38 -15.83
CA THR A 135 -3.09 -6.62 -17.05
C THR A 135 -1.72 -5.98 -17.00
N HIS A 136 -0.98 -6.04 -18.10
CA HIS A 136 0.28 -5.32 -18.34
C HIS A 136 0.06 -3.80 -18.28
N HIS A 137 -0.41 -3.29 -17.14
CA HIS A 137 -0.61 -1.86 -16.96
C HIS A 137 0.72 -1.16 -16.77
N ARG A 138 0.86 -0.09 -17.51
CA ARG A 138 2.02 0.78 -17.60
C ARG A 138 2.50 1.17 -16.21
N GLY A 139 3.66 0.64 -15.80
CA GLY A 139 4.44 1.23 -14.73
C GLY A 139 4.72 0.38 -13.48
N GLY A 140 4.36 -0.91 -13.41
CA GLY A 140 4.72 -1.72 -12.24
C GLY A 140 4.89 -3.21 -12.51
N GLU A 141 5.80 -3.85 -11.77
CA GLU A 141 6.02 -5.30 -11.76
C GLU A 141 6.06 -5.79 -10.32
N ARG A 142 5.69 -7.05 -10.07
CA ARG A 142 5.64 -7.62 -8.72
C ARG A 142 6.06 -9.08 -8.68
N ALA A 143 6.53 -9.51 -7.49
CA ALA A 143 6.72 -10.91 -7.13
C ALA A 143 6.37 -11.15 -5.67
N GLY A 144 5.58 -12.18 -5.40
CA GLY A 144 5.07 -12.46 -4.06
C GLY A 144 3.92 -13.45 -4.09
N CYS A 145 3.05 -13.40 -3.08
CA CYS A 145 1.84 -14.19 -3.05
C CYS A 145 0.59 -13.35 -2.81
N THR A 146 -0.53 -13.82 -3.32
CA THR A 146 -1.85 -13.20 -3.15
C THR A 146 -2.82 -14.25 -2.65
N THR A 147 -3.61 -13.92 -1.63
CA THR A 147 -4.78 -14.70 -1.24
C THR A 147 -6.06 -13.96 -1.63
N TYR A 148 -7.08 -14.71 -2.01
CA TYR A 148 -8.42 -14.22 -2.32
C TYR A 148 -9.39 -14.79 -1.30
N ASP A 149 -9.93 -13.93 -0.43
CA ASP A 149 -10.85 -14.31 0.63
C ASP A 149 -11.62 -13.09 1.15
N GLU A 150 -12.55 -13.29 2.08
CA GLU A 150 -13.10 -12.23 2.91
C GLU A 150 -12.11 -11.87 4.02
N ILE A 151 -11.42 -10.74 3.87
CA ILE A 151 -10.30 -10.35 4.72
C ILE A 151 -10.66 -9.09 5.52
N TYR A 152 -10.51 -9.20 6.83
CA TYR A 152 -10.72 -8.10 7.79
C TYR A 152 -9.41 -7.64 8.42
N GLY A 153 -8.29 -8.10 7.91
CA GLY A 153 -6.96 -7.68 8.30
C GLY A 153 -5.89 -8.69 7.94
N THR A 154 -4.66 -8.30 8.14
CA THR A 154 -3.47 -9.13 7.92
C THR A 154 -2.38 -8.78 8.92
N GLN A 155 -1.53 -9.76 9.18
CA GLN A 155 -0.24 -9.58 9.84
C GLN A 155 0.84 -10.26 9.01
N VAL A 156 2.00 -9.63 8.89
CA VAL A 156 3.15 -10.16 8.16
C VAL A 156 4.45 -9.61 8.71
N ALA A 157 5.48 -10.43 8.74
CA ALA A 157 6.87 -10.00 8.90
C ALA A 157 7.51 -9.85 7.51
N ILE A 158 8.06 -8.68 7.23
CA ILE A 158 8.62 -8.29 5.94
C ILE A 158 10.11 -8.08 6.11
N ASN A 159 10.92 -8.81 5.35
CA ASN A 159 12.37 -8.65 5.33
C ASN A 159 12.74 -7.32 4.68
N VAL A 160 13.69 -6.60 5.26
CA VAL A 160 14.07 -5.25 4.84
C VAL A 160 15.43 -5.26 4.16
N TYR A 161 15.46 -4.86 2.90
CA TYR A 161 16.67 -4.59 2.11
C TYR A 161 16.62 -3.19 1.51
N GLU A 162 17.74 -2.71 1.00
CA GLU A 162 17.87 -1.48 0.22
C GLU A 162 18.17 -1.84 -1.25
N PRO A 163 17.15 -2.23 -2.05
CA PRO A 163 17.31 -2.54 -3.45
C PRO A 163 17.77 -1.32 -4.26
N LYS A 164 18.57 -1.54 -5.31
CA LYS A 164 19.00 -0.47 -6.20
C LYS A 164 17.87 -0.02 -7.12
N VAL A 165 17.52 1.24 -7.00
CA VAL A 165 16.56 1.94 -7.87
C VAL A 165 17.32 2.93 -8.74
N ARG A 166 17.26 2.77 -10.06
CA ARG A 166 18.06 3.55 -11.03
C ARG A 166 17.25 4.57 -11.82
N GLY A 167 15.97 4.32 -11.98
CA GLY A 167 15.08 5.17 -12.76
C GLY A 167 14.61 6.39 -11.98
N GLN A 168 14.40 7.50 -12.70
CA GLN A 168 13.80 8.69 -12.11
C GLN A 168 12.34 8.41 -11.73
N ASN A 169 11.97 8.75 -10.51
CA ASN A 169 10.64 8.51 -9.93
C ASN A 169 10.22 7.04 -9.84
N ASP A 170 11.15 6.10 -10.03
CA ASP A 170 10.89 4.69 -9.77
C ASP A 170 11.08 4.38 -8.28
N LEU A 171 10.41 3.33 -7.83
CA LEU A 171 10.53 2.82 -6.47
C LEU A 171 10.61 1.29 -6.47
N SER A 172 11.14 0.75 -5.36
CA SER A 172 11.07 -0.67 -5.04
C SER A 172 10.52 -0.85 -3.63
N ALA A 173 9.45 -1.61 -3.52
CA ALA A 173 8.70 -1.83 -2.28
C ALA A 173 8.71 -3.29 -1.87
N SER A 174 8.67 -3.53 -0.56
CA SER A 174 8.40 -4.80 0.11
C SER A 174 7.29 -4.56 1.12
N TRP A 175 6.09 -5.10 0.90
CA TRP A 175 4.90 -4.67 1.62
C TRP A 175 3.75 -5.68 1.67
N ALA A 176 2.72 -5.32 2.42
CA ALA A 176 1.40 -5.94 2.41
C ALA A 176 0.38 -4.97 1.84
N LEU A 177 -0.46 -5.44 0.93
CA LEU A 177 -1.54 -4.67 0.31
C LEU A 177 -2.85 -5.44 0.40
N MET A 178 -3.86 -4.84 0.99
CA MET A 178 -5.24 -5.34 0.96
C MET A 178 -6.07 -4.49 0.01
N VAL A 179 -6.93 -5.13 -0.76
CA VAL A 179 -7.72 -4.46 -1.79
C VAL A 179 -9.14 -5.01 -1.86
N ASN A 180 -10.05 -4.19 -2.38
CA ASN A 180 -11.38 -4.58 -2.80
C ASN A 180 -11.85 -3.69 -3.97
N GLY A 181 -12.78 -4.20 -4.77
CA GLY A 181 -13.36 -3.48 -5.89
C GLY A 181 -13.29 -4.25 -7.21
N PRO A 182 -14.00 -3.78 -8.23
CA PRO A 182 -13.98 -4.40 -9.55
C PRO A 182 -12.66 -4.19 -10.27
N THR A 183 -12.34 -5.07 -11.21
CA THR A 183 -11.13 -5.00 -12.03
C THR A 183 -10.97 -3.63 -12.68
N GLY A 184 -9.81 -3.01 -12.47
CA GLY A 184 -9.49 -1.68 -12.99
C GLY A 184 -10.03 -0.50 -12.16
N ASN A 185 -10.76 -0.77 -11.07
CA ASN A 185 -11.26 0.26 -10.15
C ASN A 185 -11.18 -0.22 -8.69
N TYR A 186 -9.97 -0.55 -8.25
CA TYR A 186 -9.74 -1.04 -6.90
C TYR A 186 -9.58 0.10 -5.90
N GLU A 187 -10.01 -0.17 -4.68
CA GLU A 187 -9.57 0.53 -3.48
C GLU A 187 -8.61 -0.36 -2.71
N GLY A 188 -7.68 0.25 -2.00
CA GLY A 188 -6.72 -0.52 -1.23
C GLY A 188 -6.06 0.25 -0.13
N ILE A 189 -5.48 -0.49 0.81
CA ILE A 189 -4.64 0.00 1.90
C ILE A 189 -3.44 -0.92 2.05
N GLY A 190 -2.32 -0.36 2.48
CA GLY A 190 -1.12 -1.16 2.67
C GLY A 190 -0.04 -0.44 3.46
N ALA A 191 0.99 -1.19 3.83
CA ALA A 191 2.18 -0.64 4.46
C ALA A 191 3.39 -1.57 4.27
N GLY A 192 4.58 -1.00 4.35
CA GLY A 192 5.82 -1.74 4.24
C GLY A 192 7.04 -0.87 4.05
N SER A 193 8.10 -1.49 3.57
CA SER A 193 9.38 -0.85 3.27
C SER A 193 9.43 -0.42 1.81
N ILE A 194 9.80 0.82 1.55
CA ILE A 194 9.98 1.35 0.19
C ILE A 194 11.31 2.08 0.09
N VAL A 195 12.04 1.83 -1.00
CA VAL A 195 13.17 2.65 -1.45
C VAL A 195 12.68 3.51 -2.60
N TRP A 196 12.68 4.83 -2.39
CA TRP A 196 12.16 5.81 -3.35
C TRP A 196 13.09 7.04 -3.45
N PRO A 197 14.19 6.92 -4.23
CA PRO A 197 15.27 7.90 -4.19
C PRO A 197 14.86 9.32 -4.57
N ASN A 198 13.99 9.45 -5.56
CA ASN A 198 13.59 10.77 -6.03
C ASN A 198 12.66 11.51 -5.05
N TYR A 199 11.92 10.75 -4.24
CA TYR A 199 11.03 11.31 -3.22
C TYR A 199 11.78 11.78 -1.97
N HIS A 200 12.75 10.97 -1.51
CA HIS A 200 13.49 11.26 -0.29
C HIS A 200 14.86 11.93 -0.53
N GLY A 201 15.46 11.75 -1.70
CA GLY A 201 16.81 12.21 -2.02
C GLY A 201 17.91 11.27 -1.54
N ASP A 202 17.54 10.05 -1.13
CA ASP A 202 18.44 8.98 -0.67
C ASP A 202 17.97 7.61 -1.17
N ASN A 203 18.74 6.55 -0.87
CA ASN A 203 18.43 5.18 -1.24
C ASN A 203 18.08 4.30 -0.03
N PHE A 204 17.64 4.89 1.07
CA PHE A 204 17.31 4.17 2.28
C PHE A 204 15.97 3.47 2.18
N ALA A 205 15.85 2.33 2.87
CA ALA A 205 14.59 1.67 3.12
C ALA A 205 13.79 2.47 4.14
N ARG A 206 12.60 2.92 3.76
CA ARG A 206 11.75 3.77 4.61
C ARG A 206 10.37 3.15 4.80
N PHE A 207 9.77 3.39 5.95
CA PHE A 207 8.44 2.86 6.26
C PHE A 207 7.35 3.75 5.67
N HIS A 208 6.62 3.21 4.72
CA HIS A 208 5.53 3.91 4.05
C HIS A 208 4.19 3.23 4.28
N ILE A 209 3.16 4.06 4.26
CA ILE A 209 1.77 3.64 4.18
C ILE A 209 1.18 4.03 2.83
N TYR A 210 0.21 3.27 2.39
CA TYR A 210 -0.44 3.42 1.11
C TYR A 210 -1.94 3.31 1.24
N TRP A 211 -2.67 4.13 0.48
CA TRP A 211 -4.08 3.88 0.22
C TRP A 211 -4.49 4.43 -1.14
N GLN A 212 -5.56 3.88 -1.68
CA GLN A 212 -6.20 4.33 -2.91
C GLN A 212 -7.70 4.24 -2.74
N VAL A 213 -8.40 5.28 -3.15
CA VAL A 213 -9.86 5.34 -3.21
C VAL A 213 -10.31 5.46 -4.66
N ASN A 214 -11.48 4.90 -5.01
CA ASN A 214 -11.96 4.86 -6.38
C ASN A 214 -12.27 6.23 -6.98
N THR A 215 -12.51 7.24 -6.16
CA THR A 215 -12.84 8.61 -6.59
C THR A 215 -11.63 9.43 -7.01
N VAL A 216 -10.42 8.97 -6.68
CA VAL A 216 -9.17 9.66 -6.98
C VAL A 216 -8.25 8.67 -7.69
N ASN A 217 -8.01 8.87 -8.98
CA ASN A 217 -7.14 7.99 -9.80
C ASN A 217 -5.64 8.10 -9.44
N MET A 218 -5.32 8.51 -8.21
CA MET A 218 -3.94 8.63 -7.74
C MET A 218 -3.78 7.86 -6.43
N PRO A 219 -2.75 7.04 -6.31
CA PRO A 219 -2.38 6.44 -5.03
C PRO A 219 -1.89 7.52 -4.07
N CYS A 220 -2.23 7.35 -2.81
CA CYS A 220 -1.78 8.18 -1.71
C CYS A 220 -0.74 7.46 -0.89
N PHE A 221 0.32 8.16 -0.52
CA PHE A 221 1.36 7.67 0.37
C PHE A 221 1.47 8.60 1.58
N ASP A 222 1.71 8.03 2.76
CA ASP A 222 1.97 8.74 4.00
C ASP A 222 0.92 9.84 4.29
N HIS A 223 1.37 11.09 4.38
CA HIS A 223 0.50 12.25 4.61
C HIS A 223 0.33 13.13 3.37
N MET A 224 0.67 12.62 2.18
CA MET A 224 0.53 13.35 0.91
C MET A 224 -0.92 13.67 0.55
N CYS A 225 -1.85 12.82 1.00
CA CYS A 225 -3.29 13.04 0.80
C CYS A 225 -4.02 12.96 2.15
N PRO A 226 -5.18 13.62 2.27
CA PRO A 226 -6.06 13.43 3.42
C PRO A 226 -6.65 12.01 3.44
N GLY A 227 -6.74 11.39 4.63
CA GLY A 227 -7.40 10.07 4.76
C GLY A 227 -6.86 9.21 5.90
N PHE A 228 -5.55 9.08 6.06
CA PHE A 228 -4.98 8.33 7.19
C PHE A 228 -4.88 9.19 8.43
N VAL A 229 -5.57 8.79 9.50
CA VAL A 229 -5.56 9.46 10.80
C VAL A 229 -4.46 8.86 11.66
N GLN A 230 -3.35 9.58 11.86
CA GLN A 230 -2.27 9.16 12.74
C GLN A 230 -2.60 9.46 14.20
N VAL A 231 -2.27 8.52 15.10
CA VAL A 231 -2.42 8.70 16.55
C VAL A 231 -1.09 8.54 17.30
N SER A 232 -0.13 7.83 16.71
CA SER A 232 1.19 7.67 17.31
C SER A 232 1.95 9.00 17.32
N LYS A 233 2.41 9.38 18.51
CA LYS A 233 3.27 10.55 18.69
C LYS A 233 4.78 10.24 18.60
N SER A 234 5.12 8.97 18.46
CA SER A 234 6.51 8.49 18.58
C SER A 234 7.02 7.75 17.35
N VAL A 235 6.18 7.50 16.36
CA VAL A 235 6.57 6.83 15.11
C VAL A 235 6.40 7.80 13.95
N GLY A 236 7.50 8.08 13.26
CA GLY A 236 7.53 8.90 12.05
C GLY A 236 7.27 8.03 10.81
N ILE A 237 6.11 8.21 10.17
CA ILE A 237 5.83 7.60 8.86
C ILE A 237 6.75 8.26 7.82
N GLY A 238 7.29 7.48 6.87
CA GLY A 238 8.33 7.91 5.94
C GLY A 238 9.76 7.85 6.51
N GLY A 239 9.91 7.59 7.81
CA GLY A 239 11.22 7.47 8.47
C GLY A 239 12.00 6.24 8.03
N ARG A 240 13.33 6.35 8.13
CA ARG A 240 14.27 5.28 7.77
C ARG A 240 14.08 4.04 8.66
N ILE A 241 14.18 2.86 8.06
CA ILE A 241 14.16 1.57 8.76
C ILE A 241 15.60 1.14 8.97
N GLU A 242 15.98 0.85 10.22
CA GLU A 242 17.33 0.40 10.59
C GLU A 242 17.31 -0.68 11.67
N PRO A 243 18.27 -1.60 11.65
CA PRO A 243 19.20 -1.89 10.56
C PRO A 243 18.51 -2.63 9.41
N VAL A 244 19.19 -2.71 8.24
CA VAL A 244 18.71 -3.44 7.07
C VAL A 244 19.48 -4.74 6.88
N SER A 245 18.86 -5.69 6.19
CA SER A 245 19.44 -7.01 5.89
C SER A 245 20.61 -6.92 4.92
N THR A 246 21.55 -7.83 5.05
CA THR A 246 22.67 -7.99 4.13
C THR A 246 22.66 -9.37 3.47
N TYR A 247 23.07 -9.42 2.22
CA TYR A 247 23.14 -10.66 1.45
C TYR A 247 24.09 -11.66 2.14
N ASN A 248 23.57 -12.84 2.45
CA ASN A 248 24.27 -13.91 3.17
C ASN A 248 24.82 -13.50 4.56
N GLY A 249 24.24 -12.47 5.16
CA GLY A 249 24.58 -11.96 6.49
C GLY A 249 23.36 -11.82 7.38
N ASP A 250 23.40 -10.84 8.27
CA ASP A 250 22.32 -10.57 9.21
C ASP A 250 21.01 -10.21 8.50
N GLN A 251 19.92 -10.74 9.02
CA GLN A 251 18.58 -10.54 8.47
C GLN A 251 17.73 -9.75 9.45
N TYR A 252 17.11 -8.69 8.91
CA TYR A 252 16.23 -7.80 9.65
C TYR A 252 14.86 -7.73 9.00
N GLU A 253 13.84 -7.57 9.81
CA GLU A 253 12.45 -7.53 9.35
C GLU A 253 11.63 -6.51 10.14
N ILE A 254 10.56 -6.04 9.54
CA ILE A 254 9.52 -5.27 10.21
C ILE A 254 8.24 -6.09 10.28
N THR A 255 7.49 -5.92 11.35
CA THR A 255 6.16 -6.55 11.48
C THR A 255 5.09 -5.48 11.23
N VAL A 256 4.20 -5.77 10.28
CA VAL A 256 3.05 -4.93 9.93
C VAL A 256 1.78 -5.68 10.26
N THR A 257 0.87 -5.01 10.95
CA THR A 257 -0.49 -5.51 11.20
C THR A 257 -1.50 -4.47 10.73
N ILE A 258 -2.41 -4.86 9.85
CA ILE A 258 -3.58 -4.06 9.50
C ILE A 258 -4.81 -4.83 9.94
N SER A 259 -5.69 -4.22 10.73
CA SER A 259 -6.88 -4.88 11.26
C SER A 259 -8.08 -3.95 11.29
N LYS A 260 -9.24 -4.48 10.94
CA LYS A 260 -10.49 -3.75 11.02
C LYS A 260 -11.03 -3.78 12.45
N ASP A 261 -11.31 -2.61 12.98
CA ASP A 261 -11.98 -2.48 14.29
C ASP A 261 -13.45 -2.92 14.15
N PRO A 262 -13.92 -3.94 14.89
CA PRO A 262 -15.26 -4.49 14.70
C PRO A 262 -16.39 -3.53 15.12
N LYS A 263 -16.11 -2.52 15.94
CA LYS A 263 -17.13 -1.55 16.42
C LYS A 263 -17.18 -0.31 15.56
N THR A 264 -16.02 0.24 15.18
CA THR A 264 -15.94 1.51 14.44
C THR A 264 -15.78 1.32 12.94
N GLY A 265 -15.33 0.14 12.51
CA GLY A 265 -15.00 -0.16 11.14
C GLY A 265 -13.68 0.46 10.67
N ASN A 266 -12.96 1.21 11.50
CA ASN A 266 -11.67 1.79 11.17
C ASN A 266 -10.64 0.71 10.85
N TRP A 267 -9.86 0.92 9.79
CA TRP A 267 -8.76 0.04 9.41
C TRP A 267 -7.49 0.49 10.14
N TRP A 268 -7.19 -0.16 11.26
CA TRP A 268 -6.04 0.16 12.09
C TRP A 268 -4.75 -0.41 11.52
N LEU A 269 -3.72 0.42 11.51
CA LEU A 269 -2.35 0.04 11.22
C LEU A 269 -1.55 0.01 12.51
N ALA A 270 -0.85 -1.09 12.74
CA ALA A 270 0.11 -1.24 13.81
C ALA A 270 1.47 -1.70 13.29
N TYR A 271 2.53 -1.26 13.95
CA TYR A 271 3.93 -1.56 13.64
C TYR A 271 4.58 -2.33 14.79
N GLY A 272 5.50 -3.22 14.41
CA GLY A 272 6.30 -3.98 15.36
C GLY A 272 5.58 -5.22 15.89
N ARG A 273 6.35 -6.11 16.50
CA ARG A 273 5.83 -7.34 17.11
C ARG A 273 4.92 -7.04 18.30
N ASP A 274 5.15 -5.93 18.98
CA ASP A 274 4.30 -5.41 20.05
C ASP A 274 3.03 -4.72 19.56
N LYS A 275 2.82 -4.69 18.23
CA LYS A 275 1.61 -4.16 17.57
C LYS A 275 1.24 -2.75 18.03
N LYS A 276 2.22 -1.85 18.11
CA LYS A 276 1.98 -0.44 18.45
C LYS A 276 1.06 0.22 17.42
N PRO A 277 -0.11 0.74 17.81
CA PRO A 277 -0.99 1.44 16.90
C PRO A 277 -0.32 2.70 16.35
N LEU A 278 -0.30 2.85 15.02
CA LEU A 278 0.18 4.05 14.36
C LEU A 278 -0.95 5.02 14.05
N GLY A 279 -2.09 4.48 13.62
CA GLY A 279 -3.24 5.22 13.16
C GLY A 279 -4.19 4.32 12.38
N TYR A 280 -5.11 4.92 11.64
CA TYR A 280 -6.13 4.18 10.92
C TYR A 280 -6.66 4.93 9.70
N TRP A 281 -7.23 4.18 8.75
CA TRP A 281 -8.06 4.71 7.68
C TRP A 281 -9.53 4.57 8.08
N PRO A 282 -10.31 5.69 8.16
CA PRO A 282 -11.75 5.62 8.42
C PRO A 282 -12.50 4.93 7.27
N PRO A 283 -13.47 4.04 7.55
CA PRO A 283 -14.19 3.32 6.49
C PRO A 283 -14.98 4.25 5.57
N SER A 284 -15.36 5.43 6.05
CA SER A 284 -16.13 6.42 5.29
C SER A 284 -15.42 6.97 4.05
N ILE A 285 -14.09 6.87 3.97
CA ILE A 285 -13.35 7.32 2.78
C ILE A 285 -13.41 6.31 1.63
N PHE A 286 -13.87 5.09 1.89
CA PHE A 286 -13.92 3.99 0.92
C PHE A 286 -15.34 3.65 0.50
N THR A 287 -15.46 3.18 -0.73
CA THR A 287 -16.69 2.60 -1.28
C THR A 287 -16.68 1.07 -1.16
N TYR A 288 -15.59 0.43 -1.58
CA TYR A 288 -15.45 -1.02 -1.61
C TYR A 288 -14.72 -1.59 -0.38
N MET A 289 -13.75 -0.84 0.14
CA MET A 289 -13.00 -1.22 1.34
C MET A 289 -13.73 -0.86 2.64
N ASN A 290 -14.94 -0.29 2.59
CA ASN A 290 -15.69 0.11 3.79
C ASN A 290 -16.04 -1.07 4.69
N GLU A 291 -16.26 -2.29 4.14
CA GLU A 291 -16.62 -3.48 4.91
C GLU A 291 -15.47 -4.47 5.08
N LYS A 292 -14.84 -4.88 3.98
CA LYS A 292 -13.80 -5.91 3.95
C LYS A 292 -12.87 -5.72 2.76
N ALA A 293 -11.74 -6.41 2.77
CA ALA A 293 -10.95 -6.65 1.58
C ALA A 293 -11.37 -7.98 0.90
N SER A 294 -11.15 -8.07 -0.41
CA SER A 294 -11.39 -9.28 -1.20
C SER A 294 -10.10 -10.02 -1.58
N ALA A 295 -8.97 -9.34 -1.43
CA ALA A 295 -7.66 -9.95 -1.63
C ALA A 295 -6.59 -9.24 -0.80
N CYS A 296 -5.50 -9.98 -0.52
CA CYS A 296 -4.30 -9.45 0.09
C CYS A 296 -3.06 -9.98 -0.63
N PHE A 297 -2.16 -9.08 -0.97
CA PHE A 297 -0.86 -9.37 -1.56
C PHE A 297 0.24 -9.14 -0.53
N TRP A 298 1.24 -10.04 -0.51
CA TRP A 298 2.47 -9.92 0.27
C TRP A 298 3.67 -10.22 -0.62
N GLY A 299 4.66 -9.35 -0.60
CA GLY A 299 5.87 -9.51 -1.40
C GLY A 299 6.47 -8.20 -1.84
N GLY A 300 7.15 -8.24 -2.96
CA GLY A 300 7.83 -7.11 -3.54
C GLY A 300 7.14 -6.55 -4.78
N GLN A 301 7.27 -5.24 -4.98
CA GLN A 301 6.76 -4.54 -6.14
C GLN A 301 7.70 -3.41 -6.54
N VAL A 302 7.96 -3.29 -7.82
CA VAL A 302 8.64 -2.13 -8.40
C VAL A 302 7.63 -1.31 -9.19
N HIS A 303 7.73 0.00 -9.09
CA HIS A 303 6.79 0.90 -9.75
C HIS A 303 7.48 2.20 -10.16
N GLY A 304 7.00 2.82 -11.24
CA GLY A 304 7.45 4.12 -11.68
C GLY A 304 7.44 4.29 -13.20
N PRO A 305 7.66 5.51 -13.70
CA PRO A 305 7.52 5.84 -15.11
C PRO A 305 8.60 5.20 -16.01
N THR A 306 9.76 4.85 -15.44
CA THR A 306 10.88 4.28 -16.22
C THR A 306 11.13 2.80 -15.95
N VAL A 307 10.29 2.14 -15.13
CA VAL A 307 10.41 0.72 -14.76
C VAL A 307 10.51 -0.20 -15.98
N GLN A 308 9.84 0.11 -17.10
CA GLN A 308 9.93 -0.71 -18.31
C GLN A 308 11.28 -0.60 -19.03
N LEU A 309 12.06 0.44 -18.74
CA LEU A 309 13.38 0.71 -19.35
C LEU A 309 14.53 0.37 -18.39
N HIS A 310 14.32 0.62 -17.10
CA HIS A 310 15.33 0.53 -16.04
C HIS A 310 14.76 -0.20 -14.83
N LEU A 311 14.53 -1.51 -15.00
CA LEU A 311 13.97 -2.34 -13.93
C LEU A 311 14.79 -2.24 -12.64
N PRO A 312 14.21 -1.73 -11.53
CA PRO A 312 14.87 -1.72 -10.22
C PRO A 312 15.16 -3.14 -9.72
N GLU A 313 16.08 -3.28 -8.78
CA GLU A 313 16.18 -4.50 -7.98
C GLU A 313 14.91 -4.67 -7.13
N LEU A 314 14.53 -5.92 -6.86
CA LEU A 314 13.40 -6.27 -6.00
C LEU A 314 13.88 -7.07 -4.79
N GLY A 315 13.46 -6.65 -3.59
CA GLY A 315 13.87 -7.27 -2.34
C GLY A 315 15.38 -7.16 -2.12
N SER A 316 16.08 -8.30 -2.05
CA SER A 316 17.55 -8.33 -1.93
C SER A 316 18.29 -8.09 -3.26
N GLY A 317 17.60 -7.95 -4.39
CA GLY A 317 18.19 -7.96 -5.72
C GLY A 317 18.57 -9.37 -6.22
N HIS A 318 18.21 -10.41 -5.50
CA HIS A 318 18.51 -11.80 -5.84
C HIS A 318 17.26 -12.63 -5.99
N TRP A 319 17.37 -13.72 -6.79
CA TRP A 319 16.28 -14.64 -7.06
C TRP A 319 15.83 -15.40 -5.80
N ALA A 320 14.55 -15.72 -5.69
CA ALA A 320 14.01 -16.56 -4.62
C ALA A 320 14.76 -17.92 -4.52
N ALA A 321 15.16 -18.47 -5.65
CA ALA A 321 15.94 -19.71 -5.73
C ALA A 321 17.31 -19.66 -5.04
N THR A 322 17.85 -18.46 -4.74
CA THR A 322 19.11 -18.34 -4.00
C THR A 322 18.98 -18.75 -2.53
N GLY A 323 17.76 -18.84 -2.04
CA GLY A 323 17.44 -19.39 -0.72
C GLY A 323 17.49 -18.40 0.44
N PRO A 324 17.23 -18.89 1.68
CA PRO A 324 17.21 -18.08 2.89
C PRO A 324 18.53 -17.35 3.15
N GLY A 325 18.43 -16.13 3.71
CA GLY A 325 19.58 -15.26 3.98
C GLY A 325 20.15 -14.55 2.74
N LYS A 326 19.67 -14.90 1.56
CA LYS A 326 20.11 -14.36 0.25
C LYS A 326 19.00 -13.71 -0.51
N ALA A 327 17.85 -14.37 -0.65
CA ALA A 327 16.63 -13.79 -1.19
C ALA A 327 15.86 -13.05 -0.10
N ALA A 328 15.10 -12.03 -0.49
CA ALA A 328 14.14 -11.40 0.41
C ALA A 328 12.97 -12.36 0.72
N TYR A 329 12.27 -12.10 1.80
CA TYR A 329 11.14 -12.93 2.21
C TYR A 329 10.01 -12.12 2.85
N VAL A 330 8.83 -12.72 2.84
CA VAL A 330 7.74 -12.43 3.76
C VAL A 330 7.41 -13.70 4.53
N ARG A 331 7.12 -13.58 5.82
CA ARG A 331 6.81 -14.71 6.70
C ARG A 331 5.79 -14.37 7.77
N SER A 332 5.37 -15.36 8.54
CA SER A 332 4.34 -15.22 9.58
C SER A 332 3.07 -14.56 9.03
N ILE A 333 2.78 -14.84 7.75
CA ILE A 333 1.60 -14.30 7.07
C ILE A 333 0.36 -14.91 7.69
N LYS A 334 -0.50 -14.04 8.23
CA LYS A 334 -1.80 -14.38 8.78
C LYS A 334 -2.83 -13.40 8.22
N VAL A 335 -4.06 -13.85 8.08
CA VAL A 335 -5.21 -13.01 7.77
C VAL A 335 -6.17 -13.00 8.95
N ILE A 336 -7.05 -12.02 9.00
CA ILE A 336 -8.02 -11.82 10.09
C ILE A 336 -9.41 -11.96 9.49
N ASN A 337 -10.23 -12.79 10.12
CA ASN A 337 -11.62 -13.02 9.73
C ASN A 337 -12.57 -11.96 10.35
N LYS A 338 -13.87 -12.06 10.02
CA LYS A 338 -14.92 -11.15 10.54
C LYS A 338 -15.08 -11.18 12.05
N ASP A 339 -14.66 -12.26 12.70
CA ASP A 339 -14.74 -12.45 14.14
C ASP A 339 -13.46 -11.95 14.86
N SER A 340 -12.62 -11.17 14.18
CA SER A 340 -11.33 -10.66 14.67
C SER A 340 -10.38 -11.77 15.16
N GLN A 341 -10.34 -12.89 14.44
CA GLN A 341 -9.46 -14.02 14.73
C GLN A 341 -8.44 -14.17 13.61
N TYR A 342 -7.18 -14.41 13.99
CA TYR A 342 -6.16 -14.78 13.02
C TYR A 342 -6.39 -16.18 12.47
N PHE A 343 -6.14 -16.37 11.18
CA PHE A 343 -6.03 -17.67 10.54
C PHE A 343 -4.92 -17.66 9.47
N ILE A 344 -4.42 -18.83 9.13
CA ILE A 344 -3.41 -18.97 8.08
C ILE A 344 -4.14 -19.05 6.73
N PRO A 345 -3.73 -18.27 5.70
CA PRO A 345 -4.37 -18.30 4.39
C PRO A 345 -4.39 -19.73 3.83
N GLY A 346 -5.50 -20.11 3.19
CA GLY A 346 -5.67 -21.45 2.64
C GLY A 346 -4.84 -21.70 1.38
N THR A 347 -4.38 -22.94 1.19
CA THR A 347 -3.60 -23.32 0.00
C THR A 347 -4.40 -23.26 -1.30
N HIS A 348 -5.72 -23.36 -1.23
CA HIS A 348 -6.62 -23.39 -2.39
C HIS A 348 -6.93 -21.99 -2.96
N ASN A 349 -6.70 -20.93 -2.17
CA ASN A 349 -7.01 -19.56 -2.54
C ASN A 349 -5.79 -18.61 -2.45
N THR A 350 -4.60 -19.18 -2.22
CA THR A 350 -3.34 -18.42 -2.12
C THR A 350 -2.35 -18.88 -3.19
N PHE A 351 -1.89 -17.93 -3.99
CA PHE A 351 -1.07 -18.18 -5.17
C PHE A 351 0.19 -17.35 -5.12
N SER A 352 1.35 -17.94 -5.42
CA SER A 352 2.61 -17.22 -5.63
C SER A 352 2.86 -16.99 -7.11
N GLY A 353 3.58 -15.92 -7.43
CA GLY A 353 3.95 -15.63 -8.79
C GLY A 353 4.62 -14.28 -8.99
N SER A 354 5.01 -14.05 -10.23
CA SER A 354 5.59 -12.79 -10.69
C SER A 354 4.93 -12.34 -11.98
N THR A 355 4.75 -11.04 -12.15
CA THR A 355 4.27 -10.45 -13.41
C THR A 355 5.35 -10.42 -14.49
N ARG A 356 6.64 -10.57 -14.10
CA ARG A 356 7.78 -10.58 -15.01
C ARG A 356 8.79 -11.66 -14.62
N PRO A 357 8.50 -12.95 -14.91
CA PRO A 357 9.26 -14.09 -14.37
C PRO A 357 10.75 -14.15 -14.78
N PHE A 358 11.13 -13.49 -15.87
CA PHE A 358 12.53 -13.42 -16.32
C PHE A 358 13.37 -12.37 -15.57
N CYS A 359 12.74 -11.56 -14.71
CA CYS A 359 13.38 -10.46 -14.00
C CYS A 359 13.19 -10.56 -12.50
N TYR A 360 12.07 -11.12 -12.11
CA TYR A 360 11.66 -11.30 -10.71
C TYR A 360 10.98 -12.64 -10.54
N ASP A 361 11.17 -13.27 -9.41
CA ASP A 361 10.48 -14.51 -9.07
C ASP A 361 9.92 -14.50 -7.65
N ALA A 362 9.00 -15.39 -7.42
CA ALA A 362 8.50 -15.76 -6.11
C ALA A 362 8.56 -17.28 -5.98
N GLY A 363 9.13 -17.74 -4.89
CA GLY A 363 9.23 -19.17 -4.59
C GLY A 363 7.88 -19.77 -4.17
N ASP A 364 7.93 -21.06 -3.83
CA ASP A 364 6.76 -21.75 -3.31
C ASP A 364 6.34 -21.22 -1.94
N ILE A 365 5.03 -21.12 -1.74
CA ILE A 365 4.46 -20.78 -0.45
C ILE A 365 4.60 -21.98 0.48
N ARG A 366 5.21 -21.75 1.64
CA ARG A 366 5.31 -22.75 2.71
C ARG A 366 4.43 -22.35 3.87
N PHE A 367 3.69 -23.31 4.39
CA PHE A 367 2.77 -23.12 5.51
C PHE A 367 3.32 -23.85 6.74
N ASN A 368 3.28 -23.20 7.88
CA ASN A 368 3.60 -23.77 9.19
C ASN A 368 2.68 -23.17 10.25
N ASP A 369 2.85 -23.57 11.50
CA ASP A 369 2.02 -23.08 12.61
C ASP A 369 2.13 -21.57 12.85
N ASP A 370 3.24 -20.95 12.45
CA ASP A 370 3.44 -19.48 12.58
C ASP A 370 2.77 -18.69 11.46
N GLY A 371 2.36 -19.33 10.38
CA GLY A 371 1.74 -18.68 9.22
C GLY A 371 2.26 -19.18 7.88
N ALA A 372 1.94 -18.46 6.81
CA ALA A 372 2.54 -18.70 5.52
C ALA A 372 3.84 -17.89 5.34
N ARG A 373 4.73 -18.38 4.47
CA ARG A 373 5.98 -17.70 4.11
C ARG A 373 6.38 -18.00 2.67
N LEU A 374 7.11 -17.09 2.05
CA LEU A 374 7.76 -17.30 0.76
C LEU A 374 9.00 -16.41 0.61
N LEU A 375 9.88 -16.83 -0.30
CA LEU A 375 11.00 -16.02 -0.77
C LEU A 375 10.61 -15.33 -2.07
N TYR A 376 11.15 -14.14 -2.32
CA TYR A 376 10.91 -13.39 -3.55
C TYR A 376 12.09 -12.47 -3.86
N GLY A 377 12.17 -11.98 -5.09
CA GLY A 377 13.15 -10.97 -5.47
C GLY A 377 13.53 -11.01 -6.93
N GLY A 378 14.63 -10.38 -7.24
CA GLY A 378 15.25 -10.41 -8.54
C GLY A 378 16.10 -9.19 -8.86
N PRO A 379 17.09 -9.34 -9.77
CA PRO A 379 18.11 -8.32 -10.02
C PRO A 379 17.60 -7.11 -10.82
N GLY A 380 16.37 -7.18 -11.35
CA GLY A 380 15.98 -6.21 -12.36
C GLY A 380 16.89 -6.28 -13.59
N ASN A 381 16.88 -5.23 -14.42
CA ASN A 381 17.79 -5.09 -15.60
C ASN A 381 18.03 -6.38 -16.39
N CYS A 382 17.02 -7.21 -16.51
CA CYS A 382 17.08 -8.43 -17.31
C CYS A 382 16.89 -8.07 -18.79
N THR A 383 17.79 -8.53 -19.64
CA THR A 383 17.58 -8.54 -21.08
C THR A 383 16.54 -9.61 -21.43
N LYS A 384 15.62 -9.28 -22.34
CA LYS A 384 14.67 -10.23 -22.92
C LYS A 384 15.40 -11.37 -23.60
#